data_7ab8fb430e535d1798030648a6373810
#
_entry.id   7ab8fb430e535d1798030648a6373810
#
_cell.length_a   1.000
_cell.length_b   1.000
_cell.length_c   1.000
_cell.angle_alpha   90.00
_cell.angle_beta   90.00
_cell.angle_gamma   90.00
#
_symmetry.space_group_name_H-M   'P 1'
#
loop_
_entity.id
_entity.type
_entity.pdbx_description
1 polymer ?
#
loop_
_entity_poly.entity_id
_entity_poly.type
_entity_poly.pdbx_seq_one_letter_code
_entity_poly.pdbx_strand_id
1 'polypeptide(L)'
;MLSGAQLRVWRKQERIERVRRETTAALAHELKTPLSVLSATAELLGDNLAPEKQAHYLGVIQQQAQRMDGSVRHMLELSRLETGAKALRRTAFSLAELAQERLQAALPADSTIRTEFAAQDKFEVNADRALLARALDALLENAVQHTPEGGCITVHLADGVLSVTNTGDAIPADALPRLWEAYYQADPSRSAKGDGLGLSIAKTVFDLHGFTCGAENTEIGPKFWFRFADK
;
A
#
# COMPACT_ATOMS: atom_id res chain seq x y z
N MET A 1 -18.04 -37.59 -8.66
CA MET A 1 -18.31 -36.14 -8.71
C MET A 1 -17.99 -35.54 -7.35
N LEU A 2 -17.20 -34.46 -7.29
CA LEU A 2 -16.90 -33.76 -6.05
C LEU A 2 -18.19 -33.08 -5.54
N SER A 3 -18.44 -33.14 -4.22
CA SER A 3 -19.55 -32.38 -3.62
C SER A 3 -19.34 -30.88 -3.78
N GLY A 4 -20.42 -30.08 -3.75
CA GLY A 4 -20.32 -28.62 -3.89
C GLY A 4 -19.41 -27.97 -2.82
N ALA A 5 -19.27 -28.59 -1.64
CA ALA A 5 -18.35 -28.15 -0.59
C ALA A 5 -16.89 -28.43 -0.95
N GLN A 6 -16.61 -29.63 -1.47
CA GLN A 6 -15.25 -30.02 -1.94
C GLN A 6 -14.79 -29.15 -3.10
N LEU A 7 -15.71 -28.80 -4.03
CA LEU A 7 -15.39 -27.93 -5.16
C LEU A 7 -15.06 -26.48 -4.71
N ARG A 8 -15.73 -25.98 -3.67
CA ARG A 8 -15.42 -24.66 -3.07
C ARG A 8 -14.06 -24.64 -2.39
N VAL A 9 -13.73 -25.69 -1.64
CA VAL A 9 -12.42 -25.83 -0.98
C VAL A 9 -11.31 -25.92 -2.01
N TRP A 10 -11.51 -26.75 -3.05
CA TRP A 10 -10.53 -26.91 -4.13
C TRP A 10 -10.28 -25.60 -4.89
N ARG A 11 -11.33 -24.88 -5.28
CA ARG A 11 -11.21 -23.56 -5.94
C ARG A 11 -10.51 -22.54 -5.06
N LYS A 12 -10.77 -22.58 -3.75
CA LYS A 12 -10.09 -21.69 -2.80
C LYS A 12 -8.59 -21.99 -2.72
N GLN A 13 -8.22 -23.27 -2.64
CA GLN A 13 -6.81 -23.68 -2.64
C GLN A 13 -6.09 -23.32 -3.95
N GLU A 14 -6.70 -23.59 -5.09
CA GLU A 14 -6.13 -23.26 -6.40
C GLU A 14 -5.93 -21.75 -6.56
N ARG A 15 -6.87 -20.93 -6.06
CA ARG A 15 -6.74 -19.47 -6.05
C ARG A 15 -5.56 -19.02 -5.17
N ILE A 16 -5.43 -19.58 -3.96
CA ILE A 16 -4.33 -19.27 -3.03
C ILE A 16 -2.97 -19.63 -3.67
N GLU A 17 -2.87 -20.81 -4.28
CA GLU A 17 -1.63 -21.23 -4.93
C GLU A 17 -1.27 -20.39 -6.15
N ARG A 18 -2.27 -19.95 -6.92
CA ARG A 18 -2.04 -19.07 -8.07
C ARG A 18 -1.51 -17.72 -7.59
N VAL A 19 -2.22 -17.07 -6.65
CA VAL A 19 -1.79 -15.79 -6.06
C VAL A 19 -0.39 -15.91 -5.49
N ARG A 20 -0.10 -16.97 -4.73
CA ARG A 20 1.24 -17.21 -4.18
C ARG A 20 2.33 -17.30 -5.25
N ARG A 21 2.08 -17.99 -6.37
CA ARG A 21 3.05 -18.09 -7.49
C ARG A 21 3.25 -16.74 -8.16
N GLU A 22 2.17 -16.02 -8.44
CA GLU A 22 2.21 -14.69 -9.05
C GLU A 22 2.96 -13.71 -8.15
N THR A 23 2.67 -13.69 -6.84
CA THR A 23 3.34 -12.84 -5.85
C THR A 23 4.83 -13.17 -5.73
N THR A 24 5.20 -14.47 -5.72
CA THR A 24 6.62 -14.88 -5.66
C THR A 24 7.39 -14.50 -6.93
N ALA A 25 6.79 -14.68 -8.10
CA ALA A 25 7.40 -14.30 -9.37
C ALA A 25 7.59 -12.78 -9.48
N ALA A 26 6.60 -12.01 -9.06
CA ALA A 26 6.65 -10.55 -9.03
C ALA A 26 7.71 -10.04 -8.05
N LEU A 27 7.81 -10.63 -6.83
CA LEU A 27 8.87 -10.31 -5.88
C LEU A 27 10.26 -10.56 -6.46
N ALA A 28 10.46 -11.72 -7.12
CA ALA A 28 11.73 -12.02 -7.74
C ALA A 28 12.11 -10.98 -8.80
N HIS A 29 11.13 -10.46 -9.53
CA HIS A 29 11.34 -9.40 -10.51
C HIS A 29 11.69 -8.06 -9.82
N GLU A 30 10.94 -7.68 -8.79
CA GLU A 30 11.15 -6.44 -8.01
C GLU A 30 12.48 -6.44 -7.25
N LEU A 31 12.98 -7.59 -6.80
CA LEU A 31 14.28 -7.70 -6.17
C LEU A 31 15.44 -7.69 -7.18
N LYS A 32 15.21 -8.13 -8.42
CA LYS A 32 16.25 -8.18 -9.47
C LYS A 32 16.73 -6.77 -9.84
N THR A 33 15.83 -5.82 -9.97
CA THR A 33 16.16 -4.44 -10.34
C THR A 33 17.08 -3.75 -9.33
N PRO A 34 16.74 -3.65 -8.02
CA PRO A 34 17.64 -3.06 -7.03
C PRO A 34 18.94 -3.85 -6.88
N LEU A 35 18.91 -5.18 -7.01
CA LEU A 35 20.11 -6.00 -6.97
C LEU A 35 21.07 -5.67 -8.13
N SER A 36 20.54 -5.47 -9.34
CA SER A 36 21.36 -5.04 -10.49
C SER A 36 21.98 -3.67 -10.27
N VAL A 37 21.24 -2.72 -9.69
CA VAL A 37 21.75 -1.39 -9.33
C VAL A 37 22.82 -1.49 -8.25
N LEU A 38 22.61 -2.33 -7.22
CA LEU A 38 23.60 -2.60 -6.18
C LEU A 38 24.91 -3.14 -6.77
N SER A 39 24.82 -4.17 -7.63
CA SER A 39 26.01 -4.77 -8.26
C SER A 39 26.76 -3.77 -9.11
N ALA A 40 26.06 -3.03 -9.99
CA ALA A 40 26.67 -2.00 -10.82
C ALA A 40 27.32 -0.86 -9.99
N THR A 41 26.66 -0.44 -8.92
CA THR A 41 27.18 0.61 -8.04
C THR A 41 28.38 0.12 -7.24
N ALA A 42 28.39 -1.14 -6.80
CA ALA A 42 29.53 -1.75 -6.11
C ALA A 42 30.75 -1.87 -7.01
N GLU A 43 30.56 -2.19 -8.30
CA GLU A 43 31.67 -2.22 -9.30
C GLU A 43 32.29 -0.82 -9.53
N LEU A 44 31.49 0.24 -9.36
CA LEU A 44 31.97 1.62 -9.50
C LEU A 44 32.73 2.11 -8.25
N LEU A 45 32.63 1.42 -7.12
CA LEU A 45 33.39 1.69 -5.89
C LEU A 45 34.83 1.14 -6.03
N GLY A 46 35.66 1.80 -6.86
CA GLY A 46 37.05 1.45 -7.00
C GLY A 46 37.98 2.24 -6.05
N ASP A 47 39.22 1.80 -5.91
CA ASP A 47 40.22 2.28 -4.93
C ASP A 47 40.61 3.76 -5.04
N ASN A 48 40.23 4.50 -6.10
CA ASN A 48 40.65 5.88 -6.37
C ASN A 48 39.48 6.85 -6.63
N LEU A 49 38.33 6.64 -5.98
CA LEU A 49 37.21 7.55 -6.09
C LEU A 49 37.36 8.77 -5.16
N ALA A 50 36.97 9.95 -5.68
CA ALA A 50 36.86 11.14 -4.85
C ALA A 50 35.84 10.87 -3.71
N PRO A 51 36.09 11.36 -2.46
CA PRO A 51 35.26 11.08 -1.29
C PRO A 51 33.75 11.38 -1.50
N GLU A 52 33.43 12.42 -2.26
CA GLU A 52 32.06 12.83 -2.58
C GLU A 52 31.36 11.80 -3.46
N LYS A 53 32.03 11.22 -4.46
CA LYS A 53 31.48 10.14 -5.30
C LYS A 53 31.33 8.85 -4.52
N GLN A 54 32.26 8.55 -3.64
CA GLN A 54 32.20 7.39 -2.76
C GLN A 54 30.98 7.50 -1.82
N ALA A 55 30.77 8.66 -1.18
CA ALA A 55 29.61 8.90 -0.32
C ALA A 55 28.29 8.79 -1.12
N HIS A 56 28.25 9.30 -2.35
CA HIS A 56 27.08 9.16 -3.22
C HIS A 56 26.75 7.69 -3.53
N TYR A 57 27.76 6.90 -3.95
CA TYR A 57 27.52 5.48 -4.27
C TYR A 57 27.14 4.65 -3.06
N LEU A 58 27.72 4.91 -1.89
CA LEU A 58 27.32 4.28 -0.63
C LEU A 58 25.86 4.61 -0.28
N GLY A 59 25.45 5.87 -0.49
CA GLY A 59 24.05 6.29 -0.33
C GLY A 59 23.09 5.53 -1.26
N VAL A 60 23.45 5.34 -2.53
CA VAL A 60 22.66 4.55 -3.49
C VAL A 60 22.54 3.10 -3.02
N ILE A 61 23.66 2.48 -2.60
CA ILE A 61 23.64 1.10 -2.08
C ILE A 61 22.72 0.97 -0.88
N GLN A 62 22.85 1.90 0.08
CA GLN A 62 22.01 1.89 1.29
C GLN A 62 20.53 2.06 0.96
N GLN A 63 20.19 2.95 0.04
CA GLN A 63 18.83 3.16 -0.43
C GLN A 63 18.24 1.91 -1.09
N GLN A 64 19.00 1.24 -1.97
CA GLN A 64 18.52 0.01 -2.61
C GLN A 64 18.35 -1.14 -1.61
N ALA A 65 19.25 -1.28 -0.63
CA ALA A 65 19.13 -2.27 0.43
C ALA A 65 17.87 -2.04 1.29
N GLN A 66 17.58 -0.80 1.65
CA GLN A 66 16.36 -0.43 2.40
C GLN A 66 15.09 -0.75 1.59
N ARG A 67 15.09 -0.49 0.28
CA ARG A 67 13.96 -0.85 -0.60
C ARG A 67 13.73 -2.35 -0.62
N MET A 68 14.77 -3.16 -0.80
CA MET A 68 14.66 -4.62 -0.77
C MET A 68 14.13 -5.13 0.56
N ASP A 69 14.59 -4.60 1.69
CA ASP A 69 14.09 -4.96 3.02
C ASP A 69 12.59 -4.62 3.16
N GLY A 70 12.15 -3.45 2.68
CA GLY A 70 10.74 -3.05 2.62
C GLY A 70 9.89 -4.04 1.82
N SER A 71 10.29 -4.36 0.59
CA SER A 71 9.57 -5.30 -0.29
C SER A 71 9.46 -6.69 0.33
N VAL A 72 10.52 -7.19 0.96
CA VAL A 72 10.51 -8.48 1.67
C VAL A 72 9.55 -8.46 2.86
N ARG A 73 9.57 -7.40 3.67
CA ARG A 73 8.64 -7.24 4.82
C ARG A 73 7.20 -7.20 4.37
N HIS A 74 6.88 -6.40 3.35
CA HIS A 74 5.53 -6.28 2.79
C HIS A 74 5.03 -7.63 2.24
N MET A 75 5.89 -8.39 1.54
CA MET A 75 5.53 -9.73 1.07
C MET A 75 5.24 -10.69 2.22
N LEU A 76 6.08 -10.70 3.26
CA LEU A 76 5.86 -11.54 4.43
C LEU A 76 4.56 -11.17 5.16
N GLU A 77 4.24 -9.88 5.23
CA GLU A 77 2.99 -9.37 5.78
C GLU A 77 1.79 -9.87 4.96
N LEU A 78 1.82 -9.66 3.63
CA LEU A 78 0.77 -10.12 2.72
C LEU A 78 0.56 -11.64 2.83
N SER A 79 1.64 -12.43 2.81
CA SER A 79 1.56 -13.89 2.95
C SER A 79 0.93 -14.33 4.28
N ARG A 80 1.23 -13.62 5.39
CA ARG A 80 0.61 -13.91 6.70
C ARG A 80 -0.88 -13.56 6.72
N LEU A 81 -1.27 -12.47 6.08
CA LEU A 81 -2.66 -12.06 5.97
C LEU A 81 -3.46 -13.04 5.10
N GLU A 82 -2.93 -13.45 3.95
CA GLU A 82 -3.59 -14.38 3.01
C GLU A 82 -3.77 -15.78 3.58
N THR A 83 -2.79 -16.26 4.36
CA THR A 83 -2.88 -17.61 4.98
C THR A 83 -3.86 -17.67 6.14
N GLY A 84 -4.41 -16.51 6.58
CA GLY A 84 -5.31 -16.46 7.73
C GLY A 84 -4.66 -16.95 9.03
N ALA A 85 -3.33 -16.89 9.09
CA ALA A 85 -2.54 -17.41 10.22
C ALA A 85 -2.85 -16.73 11.56
N LYS A 86 -3.60 -15.62 11.53
CA LYS A 86 -4.00 -14.88 12.72
C LYS A 86 -5.49 -14.59 12.67
N ALA A 87 -6.25 -15.09 13.65
CA ALA A 87 -7.63 -14.68 13.84
C ALA A 87 -7.69 -13.16 14.10
N LEU A 88 -8.63 -12.47 13.44
CA LEU A 88 -8.85 -11.03 13.64
C LEU A 88 -9.13 -10.74 15.12
N ARG A 89 -8.40 -9.81 15.69
CA ARG A 89 -8.64 -9.29 17.04
C ARG A 89 -9.59 -8.09 16.95
N ARG A 90 -10.87 -8.37 16.75
CA ARG A 90 -11.88 -7.31 16.62
C ARG A 90 -12.13 -6.64 17.95
N THR A 91 -12.10 -5.31 17.97
CA THR A 91 -12.48 -4.44 19.08
C THR A 91 -13.31 -3.28 18.55
N ALA A 92 -14.18 -2.73 19.37
CA ALA A 92 -14.91 -1.51 19.04
C ALA A 92 -14.01 -0.29 19.28
N PHE A 93 -13.89 0.60 18.31
CA PHE A 93 -13.15 1.86 18.43
C PHE A 93 -13.65 2.90 17.43
N SER A 94 -13.31 4.17 17.66
CA SER A 94 -13.62 5.27 16.76
C SER A 94 -12.72 5.23 15.51
N LEU A 95 -13.33 5.03 14.34
CA LEU A 95 -12.61 5.08 13.06
C LEU A 95 -12.11 6.51 12.75
N ALA A 96 -12.88 7.54 13.17
CA ALA A 96 -12.48 8.92 12.99
C ALA A 96 -11.18 9.24 13.75
N GLU A 97 -11.07 8.81 15.01
CA GLU A 97 -9.87 9.00 15.82
C GLU A 97 -8.66 8.28 15.22
N LEU A 98 -8.83 7.03 14.79
CA LEU A 98 -7.77 6.28 14.14
C LEU A 98 -7.32 6.97 12.84
N ALA A 99 -8.25 7.37 11.97
CA ALA A 99 -7.93 8.02 10.71
C ALA A 99 -7.20 9.36 10.91
N GLN A 100 -7.63 10.15 11.89
CA GLN A 100 -6.98 11.41 12.24
C GLN A 100 -5.57 11.20 12.79
N GLU A 101 -5.38 10.21 13.68
CA GLU A 101 -4.06 9.82 14.21
C GLU A 101 -3.10 9.43 13.06
N ARG A 102 -3.58 8.58 12.12
CA ARG A 102 -2.74 8.14 11.00
C ARG A 102 -2.43 9.27 10.02
N LEU A 103 -3.39 10.15 9.74
CA LEU A 103 -3.17 11.30 8.86
C LEU A 103 -2.12 12.27 9.43
N GLN A 104 -2.15 12.52 10.74
CA GLN A 104 -1.15 13.35 11.41
C GLN A 104 0.25 12.73 11.38
N ALA A 105 0.34 11.41 11.45
CA ALA A 105 1.61 10.69 11.44
C ALA A 105 2.19 10.49 10.03
N ALA A 106 1.38 10.65 8.97
CA ALA A 106 1.77 10.31 7.60
C ALA A 106 2.76 11.30 6.97
N LEU A 107 2.77 12.56 7.41
CA LEU A 107 3.61 13.60 6.82
C LEU A 107 4.88 13.86 7.63
N PRO A 108 6.04 14.02 6.95
CA PRO A 108 7.24 14.58 7.55
C PRO A 108 6.99 15.99 8.10
N ALA A 109 7.72 16.38 9.14
CA ALA A 109 7.56 17.67 9.79
C ALA A 109 7.86 18.89 8.87
N ASP A 110 8.65 18.68 7.82
CA ASP A 110 9.05 19.68 6.82
C ASP A 110 8.21 19.60 5.52
N SER A 111 7.14 18.80 5.53
CA SER A 111 6.26 18.63 4.35
C SER A 111 5.50 19.91 4.03
N THR A 112 5.47 20.26 2.73
CA THR A 112 4.64 21.36 2.21
C THR A 112 3.21 20.92 1.85
N ILE A 113 2.92 19.62 1.96
CA ILE A 113 1.59 19.06 1.68
C ILE A 113 0.62 19.44 2.80
N ARG A 114 -0.54 19.97 2.43
CA ARG A 114 -1.62 20.27 3.37
C ARG A 114 -2.46 19.03 3.64
N THR A 115 -3.01 18.92 4.84
CA THR A 115 -3.95 17.86 5.18
C THR A 115 -5.27 18.43 5.65
N GLU A 116 -6.36 17.81 5.23
CA GLU A 116 -7.71 18.12 5.67
C GLU A 116 -8.38 16.85 6.17
N PHE A 117 -9.09 16.97 7.28
CA PHE A 117 -9.86 15.88 7.87
C PHE A 117 -11.31 16.34 8.10
N ALA A 118 -12.26 15.60 7.54
CA ALA A 118 -13.67 15.83 7.76
C ALA A 118 -14.39 14.53 8.13
N ALA A 119 -15.08 14.51 9.25
CA ALA A 119 -15.91 13.40 9.68
C ALA A 119 -17.30 13.93 10.05
N GLN A 120 -18.35 13.32 9.49
CA GLN A 120 -19.72 13.73 9.79
C GLN A 120 -20.18 13.27 11.17
N ASP A 121 -19.71 12.09 11.63
CA ASP A 121 -20.08 11.47 12.91
C ASP A 121 -18.93 10.67 13.52
N LYS A 122 -19.10 10.30 14.81
CA LYS A 122 -18.21 9.34 15.48
C LYS A 122 -18.59 7.92 15.06
N PHE A 123 -18.03 7.46 13.94
CA PHE A 123 -18.25 6.08 13.51
C PHE A 123 -17.44 5.11 14.38
N GLU A 124 -18.14 4.28 15.17
CA GLU A 124 -17.55 3.13 15.83
C GLU A 124 -17.53 1.94 14.85
N VAL A 125 -16.39 1.29 14.75
CA VAL A 125 -16.21 0.06 13.96
C VAL A 125 -15.77 -1.09 14.85
N ASN A 126 -16.23 -2.29 14.55
CA ASN A 126 -15.77 -3.52 15.21
C ASN A 126 -14.77 -4.24 14.28
N ALA A 127 -13.49 -3.90 14.42
CA ALA A 127 -12.42 -4.32 13.52
C ALA A 127 -11.12 -4.62 14.29
N ASP A 128 -10.14 -5.20 13.61
CA ASP A 128 -8.77 -5.28 14.13
C ASP A 128 -8.09 -3.92 13.91
N ARG A 129 -7.94 -3.16 15.02
CA ARG A 129 -7.41 -1.80 14.99
C ARG A 129 -6.02 -1.73 14.37
N ALA A 130 -5.16 -2.71 14.65
CA ALA A 130 -3.78 -2.71 14.15
C ALA A 130 -3.73 -2.96 12.63
N LEU A 131 -4.54 -3.90 12.13
CA LEU A 131 -4.63 -4.16 10.70
C LEU A 131 -5.27 -2.98 9.95
N LEU A 132 -6.32 -2.38 10.53
CA LEU A 132 -6.97 -1.23 9.89
C LEU A 132 -6.06 0.00 9.88
N ALA A 133 -5.27 0.23 10.94
CA ALA A 133 -4.22 1.25 10.96
C ALA A 133 -3.21 1.01 9.82
N ARG A 134 -2.76 -0.22 9.63
CA ARG A 134 -1.84 -0.58 8.54
C ARG A 134 -2.41 -0.33 7.15
N ALA A 135 -3.71 -0.63 6.94
CA ALA A 135 -4.39 -0.34 5.68
C ALA A 135 -4.50 1.18 5.43
N LEU A 136 -4.81 1.96 6.46
CA LEU A 136 -4.83 3.43 6.38
C LEU A 136 -3.45 3.99 6.08
N ASP A 137 -2.39 3.47 6.72
CA ASP A 137 -1.01 3.87 6.42
C ASP A 137 -0.69 3.65 4.94
N ALA A 138 -1.05 2.51 4.37
CA ALA A 138 -0.82 2.21 2.97
C ALA A 138 -1.56 3.18 2.02
N LEU A 139 -2.80 3.58 2.34
CA LEU A 139 -3.53 4.58 1.56
C LEU A 139 -2.89 5.96 1.68
N LEU A 140 -2.47 6.35 2.88
CA LEU A 140 -1.85 7.65 3.14
C LEU A 140 -0.44 7.74 2.56
N GLU A 141 0.38 6.70 2.67
CA GLU A 141 1.69 6.59 2.02
C GLU A 141 1.56 6.77 0.51
N ASN A 142 0.57 6.09 -0.11
CA ASN A 142 0.27 6.26 -1.53
C ASN A 142 -0.14 7.70 -1.85
N ALA A 143 -1.01 8.32 -1.05
CA ALA A 143 -1.41 9.71 -1.24
C ALA A 143 -0.23 10.67 -1.12
N VAL A 144 0.65 10.51 -0.12
CA VAL A 144 1.85 11.34 0.07
C VAL A 144 2.82 11.21 -1.12
N GLN A 145 3.04 9.97 -1.59
CA GLN A 145 3.95 9.72 -2.72
C GLN A 145 3.50 10.38 -4.03
N HIS A 146 2.18 10.52 -4.22
CA HIS A 146 1.57 11.01 -5.45
C HIS A 146 1.02 12.43 -5.37
N THR A 147 1.16 13.09 -4.20
CA THR A 147 0.80 14.50 -4.03
C THR A 147 1.98 15.39 -4.41
N PRO A 148 1.82 16.38 -5.30
CA PRO A 148 2.87 17.35 -5.59
C PRO A 148 3.13 18.29 -4.39
N GLU A 149 4.28 18.97 -4.40
CA GLU A 149 4.59 20.01 -3.41
C GLU A 149 3.49 21.07 -3.37
N GLY A 150 3.09 21.47 -2.17
CA GLY A 150 1.99 22.42 -1.95
C GLY A 150 0.59 21.86 -2.21
N GLY A 151 0.48 20.57 -2.58
CA GLY A 151 -0.80 19.88 -2.77
C GLY A 151 -1.56 19.64 -1.46
N CYS A 152 -2.65 18.88 -1.54
CA CYS A 152 -3.52 18.59 -0.40
C CYS A 152 -3.91 17.11 -0.37
N ILE A 153 -3.97 16.54 0.83
CA ILE A 153 -4.54 15.23 1.11
C ILE A 153 -5.76 15.43 2.01
N THR A 154 -6.91 14.98 1.54
CA THR A 154 -8.17 15.07 2.26
C THR A 154 -8.62 13.68 2.69
N VAL A 155 -8.86 13.49 3.99
CA VAL A 155 -9.52 12.29 4.53
C VAL A 155 -10.95 12.65 4.91
N HIS A 156 -11.91 11.95 4.30
CA HIS A 156 -13.32 12.19 4.54
C HIS A 156 -14.00 10.91 5.03
N LEU A 157 -14.79 11.03 6.10
CA LEU A 157 -15.54 9.95 6.72
C LEU A 157 -17.02 10.30 6.79
N ALA A 158 -17.84 9.65 5.96
CA ALA A 158 -19.28 9.87 5.90
C ALA A 158 -20.00 8.62 5.38
N ASP A 159 -21.25 8.42 5.75
CA ASP A 159 -22.15 7.37 5.23
C ASP A 159 -21.55 5.96 5.24
N GLY A 160 -20.75 5.63 6.26
CA GLY A 160 -20.08 4.34 6.36
C GLY A 160 -18.92 4.14 5.39
N VAL A 161 -18.43 5.22 4.78
CA VAL A 161 -17.29 5.23 3.86
C VAL A 161 -16.18 6.12 4.40
N LEU A 162 -14.96 5.60 4.45
CA LEU A 162 -13.76 6.42 4.61
C LEU A 162 -13.08 6.55 3.25
N SER A 163 -12.71 7.75 2.88
CA SER A 163 -11.97 8.04 1.65
C SER A 163 -10.75 8.90 1.90
N VAL A 164 -9.70 8.64 1.13
CA VAL A 164 -8.47 9.43 1.04
C VAL A 164 -8.38 9.95 -0.38
N THR A 165 -8.41 11.27 -0.53
CA THR A 165 -8.29 11.96 -1.82
C THR A 165 -7.02 12.80 -1.79
N ASN A 166 -6.24 12.77 -2.83
CA ASN A 166 -5.06 13.62 -2.95
C ASN A 166 -5.07 14.45 -4.23
N THR A 167 -4.53 15.66 -4.16
CA THR A 167 -4.21 16.43 -5.36
C THR A 167 -3.19 15.68 -6.18
N GLY A 168 -3.41 15.55 -7.48
CA GLY A 168 -2.47 14.86 -8.36
C GLY A 168 -3.06 14.52 -9.72
N ASP A 169 -2.24 13.91 -10.58
CA ASP A 169 -2.66 13.47 -11.91
C ASP A 169 -3.71 12.36 -11.81
N ALA A 170 -4.67 12.39 -12.74
CA ALA A 170 -5.66 11.33 -12.83
C ALA A 170 -5.01 9.99 -13.18
N ILE A 171 -5.49 8.93 -12.55
CA ILE A 171 -5.06 7.57 -12.85
C ILE A 171 -5.66 7.13 -14.18
N PRO A 172 -4.88 6.52 -15.11
CA PRO A 172 -5.43 5.96 -16.33
C PRO A 172 -6.60 5.00 -16.07
N ALA A 173 -7.66 5.08 -16.87
CA ALA A 173 -8.89 4.33 -16.63
C ALA A 173 -8.67 2.81 -16.66
N ASP A 174 -7.74 2.33 -17.47
CA ASP A 174 -7.33 0.92 -17.57
C ASP A 174 -6.47 0.46 -16.37
N ALA A 175 -5.84 1.39 -15.66
CA ALA A 175 -5.06 1.13 -14.46
C ALA A 175 -5.94 1.00 -13.20
N LEU A 176 -7.06 1.75 -13.10
CA LEU A 176 -7.93 1.78 -11.91
C LEU A 176 -8.31 0.39 -11.37
N PRO A 177 -8.76 -0.58 -12.17
CA PRO A 177 -9.13 -1.92 -11.67
C PRO A 177 -7.93 -2.70 -11.13
N ARG A 178 -6.72 -2.38 -11.59
CA ARG A 178 -5.50 -3.12 -11.31
C ARG A 178 -4.70 -2.58 -10.14
N LEU A 179 -5.03 -1.40 -9.63
CA LEU A 179 -4.29 -0.75 -8.53
C LEU A 179 -4.16 -1.60 -7.26
N TRP A 180 -5.08 -2.52 -7.08
CA TRP A 180 -5.12 -3.42 -5.93
C TRP A 180 -4.37 -4.75 -6.14
N GLU A 181 -3.84 -4.98 -7.35
CA GLU A 181 -2.98 -6.13 -7.65
C GLU A 181 -1.61 -5.92 -7.02
N ALA A 182 -1.05 -6.97 -6.42
CA ALA A 182 0.28 -6.91 -5.83
C ALA A 182 1.34 -6.58 -6.90
N TYR A 183 2.26 -5.67 -6.58
CA TYR A 183 3.34 -5.18 -7.46
C TYR A 183 2.88 -4.41 -8.69
N TYR A 184 1.60 -4.09 -8.82
CA TYR A 184 1.13 -3.28 -9.93
C TYR A 184 1.51 -1.81 -9.72
N GLN A 185 2.05 -1.18 -10.76
CA GLN A 185 2.38 0.24 -10.82
C GLN A 185 1.84 0.79 -12.14
N ALA A 186 1.04 1.85 -12.07
CA ALA A 186 0.47 2.47 -13.27
C ALA A 186 1.54 3.17 -14.14
N ASP A 187 2.62 3.64 -13.52
CA ASP A 187 3.77 4.26 -14.19
C ASP A 187 5.08 3.65 -13.69
N PRO A 188 5.66 2.67 -14.40
CA PRO A 188 6.93 2.07 -14.05
C PRO A 188 8.12 3.05 -14.03
N SER A 189 8.03 4.19 -14.72
CA SER A 189 9.10 5.19 -14.74
C SER A 189 9.24 5.92 -13.39
N ARG A 190 8.19 5.90 -12.59
CA ARG A 190 8.13 6.41 -11.21
C ARG A 190 8.43 5.35 -10.15
N SER A 191 8.95 4.19 -10.54
CA SER A 191 9.28 3.05 -9.65
C SER A 191 10.24 3.41 -8.49
N ALA A 192 10.85 4.60 -8.52
CA ALA A 192 11.59 5.15 -7.39
C ALA A 192 10.74 5.34 -6.12
N LYS A 193 9.41 5.35 -6.20
CA LYS A 193 8.54 5.78 -5.10
C LYS A 193 7.81 4.68 -4.32
N GLY A 194 7.87 3.40 -4.73
CA GLY A 194 7.19 2.33 -3.97
C GLY A 194 7.38 0.95 -4.61
N ASP A 195 6.98 -0.11 -3.90
CA ASP A 195 7.07 -1.51 -4.33
C ASP A 195 5.75 -2.08 -4.90
N GLY A 196 4.69 -1.26 -4.98
CA GLY A 196 3.38 -1.68 -5.48
C GLY A 196 2.64 -2.68 -4.57
N LEU A 197 3.07 -2.84 -3.31
CA LEU A 197 2.44 -3.75 -2.36
C LEU A 197 1.49 -3.07 -1.38
N GLY A 198 1.63 -1.77 -1.14
CA GLY A 198 0.83 -1.06 -0.14
C GLY A 198 -0.66 -1.20 -0.37
N LEU A 199 -1.16 -0.91 -1.56
CA LEU A 199 -2.58 -1.02 -1.88
C LEU A 199 -3.10 -2.46 -1.83
N SER A 200 -2.31 -3.46 -2.20
CA SER A 200 -2.70 -4.88 -2.10
C SER A 200 -2.79 -5.35 -0.65
N ILE A 201 -1.94 -4.85 0.24
CA ILE A 201 -2.05 -5.07 1.69
C ILE A 201 -3.34 -4.44 2.22
N ALA A 202 -3.63 -3.19 1.86
CA ALA A 202 -4.87 -2.52 2.26
C ALA A 202 -6.10 -3.30 1.79
N LYS A 203 -6.12 -3.74 0.53
CA LYS A 203 -7.18 -4.59 -0.03
C LYS A 203 -7.38 -5.87 0.76
N THR A 204 -6.29 -6.58 1.06
CA THR A 204 -6.35 -7.84 1.83
C THR A 204 -6.91 -7.60 3.22
N VAL A 205 -6.52 -6.50 3.89
CA VAL A 205 -7.08 -6.13 5.19
C VAL A 205 -8.58 -5.84 5.08
N PHE A 206 -9.03 -5.09 4.07
CA PHE A 206 -10.44 -4.80 3.86
C PHE A 206 -11.24 -6.08 3.60
N ASP A 207 -10.75 -6.97 2.74
CA ASP A 207 -11.39 -8.26 2.44
C ASP A 207 -11.52 -9.15 3.69
N LEU A 208 -10.50 -9.20 4.56
CA LEU A 208 -10.54 -9.93 5.84
C LEU A 208 -11.61 -9.38 6.79
N HIS A 209 -11.90 -8.08 6.73
CA HIS A 209 -12.94 -7.43 7.53
C HIS A 209 -14.34 -7.53 6.89
N GLY A 210 -14.45 -7.97 5.63
CA GLY A 210 -15.69 -7.95 4.85
C GLY A 210 -16.06 -6.56 4.35
N PHE A 211 -15.08 -5.64 4.27
CA PHE A 211 -15.27 -4.29 3.74
C PHE A 211 -15.11 -4.30 2.23
N THR A 212 -15.84 -3.42 1.54
CA THR A 212 -15.62 -3.16 0.11
C THR A 212 -14.72 -1.95 -0.06
N CYS A 213 -13.91 -1.93 -1.11
CA CYS A 213 -13.02 -0.80 -1.41
C CYS A 213 -12.96 -0.53 -2.92
N GLY A 214 -12.53 0.66 -3.26
CA GLY A 214 -12.37 1.08 -4.64
C GLY A 214 -11.49 2.32 -4.79
N ALA A 215 -11.23 2.66 -6.04
CA ALA A 215 -10.53 3.88 -6.42
C ALA A 215 -11.26 4.53 -7.60
N GLU A 216 -11.25 5.85 -7.62
CA GLU A 216 -11.85 6.67 -8.66
C GLU A 216 -11.07 7.97 -8.85
N ASN A 217 -11.20 8.61 -10.00
CA ASN A 217 -10.70 9.96 -10.21
C ASN A 217 -11.78 10.97 -9.86
N THR A 218 -11.41 12.04 -9.18
CA THR A 218 -12.24 13.22 -8.92
C THR A 218 -11.66 14.43 -9.65
N GLU A 219 -12.34 15.58 -9.59
CA GLU A 219 -11.83 16.84 -10.16
C GLU A 219 -10.51 17.31 -9.49
N ILE A 220 -10.28 16.89 -8.23
CA ILE A 220 -9.08 17.26 -7.47
C ILE A 220 -7.92 16.31 -7.76
N GLY A 221 -8.21 15.02 -7.98
CA GLY A 221 -7.26 13.96 -8.22
C GLY A 221 -7.79 12.60 -7.80
N PRO A 222 -6.91 11.60 -7.63
CA PRO A 222 -7.29 10.26 -7.25
C PRO A 222 -7.92 10.19 -5.86
N LYS A 223 -8.95 9.35 -5.72
CA LYS A 223 -9.65 9.06 -4.48
C LYS A 223 -9.68 7.56 -4.26
N PHE A 224 -9.17 7.11 -3.11
CA PHE A 224 -9.23 5.74 -2.64
C PHE A 224 -10.23 5.68 -1.48
N TRP A 225 -11.08 4.65 -1.44
CA TRP A 225 -12.11 4.55 -0.42
C TRP A 225 -12.34 3.11 0.02
N PHE A 226 -12.86 2.94 1.23
CA PHE A 226 -13.45 1.69 1.68
C PHE A 226 -14.76 1.94 2.44
N ARG A 227 -15.69 1.00 2.30
CA ARG A 227 -16.97 0.99 2.98
C ARG A 227 -16.94 -0.08 4.08
N PHE A 228 -17.20 0.34 5.32
CA PHE A 228 -17.09 -0.51 6.51
C PHE A 228 -18.45 -0.79 7.17
N ALA A 229 -19.53 -0.15 6.78
CA ALA A 229 -20.88 -0.42 7.24
C ALA A 229 -21.75 -0.76 6.05
N ASP A 230 -22.40 -1.92 6.09
CA ASP A 230 -23.64 -2.14 5.36
C ASP A 230 -24.77 -1.55 6.21
N LYS A 231 -25.61 -0.73 5.58
CA LYS A 231 -26.83 -0.22 6.20
C LYS A 231 -27.81 -1.34 6.47
#